data_296c9392934f9723ce8bf02d3a916d9d
#
_entry.id   296c9392934f9723ce8bf02d3a916d9d
#
_cell.length_a   1.000
_cell.length_b   1.000
_cell.length_c   1.000
_cell.angle_alpha   90.00
_cell.angle_beta   90.00
_cell.angle_gamma   90.00
#
_symmetry.space_group_name_H-M   'P 1'
#
loop_
_entity.id
_entity.type
_entity.pdbx_description
1 polymer ?
#
loop_
_entity_poly.entity_id
_entity_poly.type
_entity_poly.pdbx_seq_one_letter_code
_entity_poly.pdbx_strand_id
1 'polypeptide(L)'
;DFSRSRGIGDVYKRQVANMAPELFKGIVAAVPFVDVVTTMLDEDIPLTTFEYDEWGNPNNKDSYEYMLSYSPYDQVEEKDYPAIFITTGYHDSQVQYFEPAKWIARLRDRRTNNEPLLMYCNMEAGHGGASGRFEAYKETAMEYAFFVSLLD
;
A
#
# COMPACT_ATOMS: atom_id res chain seq x y z
N ASP A 1 -2.85 8.83 16.00
CA ASP A 1 -3.11 9.60 14.76
C ASP A 1 -3.59 8.71 13.63
N PHE A 2 -4.41 9.28 12.74
CA PHE A 2 -4.90 8.60 11.52
C PHE A 2 -4.16 9.13 10.31
N SER A 3 -3.81 8.28 9.37
CA SER A 3 -3.12 8.68 8.14
C SER A 3 -3.81 8.13 6.90
N ARG A 4 -4.00 9.00 5.91
CA ARG A 4 -4.44 8.69 4.54
C ARG A 4 -3.45 9.25 3.53
N SER A 5 -3.14 8.49 2.48
CA SER A 5 -2.24 8.94 1.44
C SER A 5 -2.60 8.40 0.05
N ARG A 6 -2.28 9.19 -0.97
CA ARG A 6 -2.28 8.82 -2.39
C ARG A 6 -1.00 9.34 -3.06
N GLY A 7 -0.40 8.56 -3.97
CA GLY A 7 0.74 8.94 -4.81
C GLY A 7 2.12 8.65 -4.21
N ILE A 8 3.17 9.24 -4.75
CA ILE A 8 4.60 8.98 -4.44
C ILE A 8 4.92 9.04 -2.95
N GLY A 9 4.22 9.88 -2.18
CA GLY A 9 4.29 9.87 -0.72
C GLY A 9 3.84 8.57 -0.05
N ASP A 10 3.30 7.63 -0.79
CA ASP A 10 2.72 6.41 -0.29
C ASP A 10 3.74 5.39 0.19
N VAL A 11 4.85 5.19 -0.53
CA VAL A 11 5.92 4.28 -0.11
C VAL A 11 6.45 4.68 1.26
N TYR A 12 6.81 5.95 1.43
CA TYR A 12 7.35 6.46 2.70
C TYR A 12 6.35 6.31 3.85
N LYS A 13 5.06 6.56 3.61
CA LYS A 13 4.04 6.43 4.67
C LYS A 13 3.80 4.98 5.08
N ARG A 14 3.87 4.02 4.15
CA ARG A 14 3.78 2.59 4.48
C ARG A 14 5.04 2.11 5.16
N GLN A 15 6.20 2.63 4.76
CA GLN A 15 7.45 2.35 5.44
C GLN A 15 7.47 2.92 6.87
N VAL A 16 6.87 4.09 7.11
CA VAL A 16 6.71 4.61 8.48
C VAL A 16 5.85 3.69 9.35
N ALA A 17 4.85 3.00 8.78
CA ALA A 17 4.08 1.98 9.50
C ALA A 17 4.96 0.79 9.94
N ASN A 18 6.00 0.44 9.17
CA ASN A 18 7.00 -0.55 9.57
C ASN A 18 7.98 -0.01 10.63
N MET A 19 8.38 1.27 10.50
CA MET A 19 9.40 1.88 11.37
C MET A 19 8.88 2.29 12.74
N ALA A 20 7.65 2.83 12.79
CA ALA A 20 7.05 3.41 14.00
C ALA A 20 5.54 3.11 14.06
N PRO A 21 5.14 1.82 14.09
CA PRO A 21 3.74 1.42 14.08
C PRO A 21 2.93 1.99 15.25
N GLU A 22 3.58 2.19 16.38
CA GLU A 22 2.99 2.72 17.62
C GLU A 22 2.49 4.16 17.51
N LEU A 23 2.92 4.91 16.49
CA LEU A 23 2.46 6.28 16.25
C LEU A 23 1.07 6.35 15.61
N PHE A 24 0.53 5.23 15.14
CA PHE A 24 -0.73 5.18 14.40
C PHE A 24 -1.76 4.31 15.11
N LYS A 25 -2.96 4.84 15.30
CA LYS A 25 -4.14 4.06 15.70
C LYS A 25 -4.70 3.29 14.50
N GLY A 26 -4.69 3.90 13.33
CA GLY A 26 -5.15 3.30 12.09
C GLY A 26 -4.61 3.98 10.85
N ILE A 27 -4.46 3.21 9.78
CA ILE A 27 -3.95 3.66 8.48
C ILE A 27 -4.92 3.25 7.38
N VAL A 28 -5.28 4.20 6.51
CA VAL A 28 -5.92 3.90 5.22
C VAL A 28 -4.88 4.01 4.12
N ALA A 29 -4.73 2.93 3.36
CA ALA A 29 -3.82 2.81 2.24
C ALA A 29 -4.62 2.66 0.94
N ALA A 30 -4.82 3.78 0.21
CA ALA A 30 -5.50 3.77 -1.08
C ALA A 30 -4.49 3.55 -2.20
N VAL A 31 -4.68 2.49 -2.97
CA VAL A 31 -3.82 2.09 -4.10
C VAL A 31 -2.33 2.13 -3.74
N PRO A 32 -1.90 1.39 -2.70
CA PRO A 32 -0.56 1.55 -2.15
C PRO A 32 0.51 0.86 -3.00
N PHE A 33 1.50 1.63 -3.44
CA PHE A 33 2.75 1.12 -4.01
C PHE A 33 3.65 0.62 -2.87
N VAL A 34 3.71 -0.69 -2.67
CA VAL A 34 4.33 -1.32 -1.49
C VAL A 34 5.34 -2.42 -1.78
N ASP A 35 5.31 -3.00 -2.97
CA ASP A 35 6.27 -4.01 -3.42
C ASP A 35 7.22 -3.40 -4.47
N VAL A 36 8.01 -2.43 -4.00
CA VAL A 36 8.81 -1.56 -4.87
C VAL A 36 9.78 -2.36 -5.74
N VAL A 37 10.48 -3.30 -5.15
CA VAL A 37 11.51 -4.06 -5.86
C VAL A 37 10.91 -4.94 -6.95
N THR A 38 9.83 -5.69 -6.65
CA THR A 38 9.21 -6.57 -7.63
C THR A 38 8.61 -5.77 -8.78
N THR A 39 7.90 -4.68 -8.49
CA THR A 39 7.28 -3.83 -9.51
C THR A 39 8.32 -3.15 -10.39
N MET A 40 9.41 -2.62 -9.80
CA MET A 40 10.46 -1.97 -10.57
C MET A 40 11.36 -2.94 -11.35
N LEU A 41 11.28 -4.25 -11.10
CA LEU A 41 11.91 -5.30 -11.91
C LEU A 41 11.04 -5.75 -13.09
N ASP A 42 9.74 -5.43 -13.06
CA ASP A 42 8.79 -5.83 -14.10
C ASP A 42 8.67 -4.71 -15.17
N GLU A 43 9.43 -4.84 -16.24
CA GLU A 43 9.45 -3.89 -17.36
C GLU A 43 8.19 -3.92 -18.22
N ASP A 44 7.32 -4.94 -18.05
CA ASP A 44 6.03 -5.02 -18.73
C ASP A 44 4.98 -4.09 -18.12
N ILE A 45 5.21 -3.61 -16.90
CA ILE A 45 4.35 -2.58 -16.27
C ILE A 45 4.62 -1.23 -16.96
N PRO A 46 3.58 -0.54 -17.49
CA PRO A 46 3.74 0.58 -18.42
C PRO A 46 4.59 1.76 -17.95
N LEU A 47 4.71 2.00 -16.65
CA LEU A 47 5.47 3.13 -16.12
C LEU A 47 6.86 2.76 -15.61
N THR A 48 7.16 1.49 -15.38
CA THR A 48 8.37 1.03 -14.70
C THR A 48 9.66 1.60 -15.29
N THR A 49 9.87 1.45 -16.59
CA THR A 49 11.12 1.91 -17.23
C THR A 49 11.25 3.43 -17.27
N PHE A 50 10.12 4.17 -17.30
CA PHE A 50 10.12 5.63 -17.24
C PHE A 50 10.48 6.17 -15.85
N GLU A 51 10.23 5.37 -14.82
CA GLU A 51 10.45 5.77 -13.43
C GLU A 51 11.84 5.39 -12.91
N TYR A 52 12.71 4.78 -13.73
CA TYR A 52 14.07 4.46 -13.35
C TYR A 52 14.92 5.70 -13.00
N ASP A 53 14.62 6.85 -13.58
CA ASP A 53 15.31 8.11 -13.26
C ASP A 53 14.93 8.63 -11.87
N GLU A 54 13.72 8.28 -11.39
CA GLU A 54 13.20 8.70 -10.08
C GLU A 54 13.57 7.71 -8.97
N TRP A 55 13.32 6.41 -9.20
CA TRP A 55 13.50 5.36 -8.19
C TRP A 55 14.86 4.68 -8.26
N GLY A 56 15.53 4.74 -9.39
CA GLY A 56 16.70 3.94 -9.74
C GLY A 56 16.32 2.67 -10.53
N ASN A 57 17.30 2.07 -11.18
CA ASN A 57 17.11 0.82 -11.92
C ASN A 57 17.56 -0.36 -11.06
N PRO A 58 16.64 -1.24 -10.62
CA PRO A 58 16.95 -2.37 -9.73
C PRO A 58 17.78 -3.48 -10.39
N ASN A 59 18.00 -3.42 -11.72
CA ASN A 59 18.99 -4.27 -12.38
C ASN A 59 20.44 -3.90 -11.98
N ASN A 60 20.65 -2.72 -11.40
CA ASN A 60 21.89 -2.31 -10.76
C ASN A 60 21.86 -2.66 -9.29
N LYS A 61 22.88 -3.32 -8.79
CA LYS A 61 22.96 -3.80 -7.40
C LYS A 61 22.73 -2.71 -6.37
N ASP A 62 23.36 -1.56 -6.52
CA ASP A 62 23.26 -0.45 -5.56
C ASP A 62 21.82 0.09 -5.48
N SER A 63 21.15 0.24 -6.63
CA SER A 63 19.75 0.66 -6.70
C SER A 63 18.83 -0.40 -6.10
N TYR A 64 19.07 -1.67 -6.38
CA TYR A 64 18.32 -2.79 -5.80
C TYR A 64 18.40 -2.80 -4.27
N GLU A 65 19.61 -2.74 -3.72
CA GLU A 65 19.82 -2.75 -2.26
C GLU A 65 19.20 -1.51 -1.60
N TYR A 66 19.26 -0.35 -2.26
CA TYR A 66 18.62 0.86 -1.78
C TYR A 66 17.10 0.73 -1.77
N MET A 67 16.48 0.28 -2.88
CA MET A 67 15.02 0.04 -2.94
C MET A 67 14.56 -0.97 -1.89
N LEU A 68 15.30 -2.06 -1.74
CA LEU A 68 15.00 -3.10 -0.75
C LEU A 68 14.97 -2.53 0.68
N SER A 69 15.82 -1.55 0.97
CA SER A 69 15.92 -0.94 2.30
C SER A 69 14.67 -0.14 2.71
N TYR A 70 13.84 0.29 1.76
CA TYR A 70 12.64 1.06 2.04
C TYR A 70 11.35 0.46 1.46
N SER A 71 11.41 -0.66 0.75
CA SER A 71 10.23 -1.33 0.21
C SER A 71 9.33 -1.83 1.33
N PRO A 72 8.09 -1.31 1.49
CA PRO A 72 7.24 -1.65 2.63
C PRO A 72 6.94 -3.13 2.76
N TYR A 73 6.77 -3.83 1.64
CA TYR A 73 6.53 -5.27 1.62
C TYR A 73 7.73 -6.05 2.18
N ASP A 74 8.93 -5.67 1.75
CA ASP A 74 10.16 -6.39 2.12
C ASP A 74 10.58 -6.14 3.56
N GLN A 75 10.22 -4.98 4.11
CA GLN A 75 10.54 -4.54 5.46
C GLN A 75 9.50 -4.93 6.52
N VAL A 76 8.52 -5.79 6.18
CA VAL A 76 7.59 -6.32 7.18
C VAL A 76 8.31 -7.27 8.12
N GLU A 77 8.30 -6.95 9.41
CA GLU A 77 8.92 -7.71 10.50
C GLU A 77 7.85 -8.32 11.43
N GLU A 78 8.29 -9.17 12.36
CA GLU A 78 7.43 -9.70 13.41
C GLU A 78 7.28 -8.67 14.52
N LYS A 79 6.14 -7.95 14.55
CA LYS A 79 5.82 -6.91 15.52
C LYS A 79 4.33 -6.56 15.54
N ASP A 80 3.93 -5.72 16.48
CA ASP A 80 2.60 -5.13 16.49
C ASP A 80 2.44 -4.10 15.38
N TYR A 81 1.33 -4.19 14.62
CA TYR A 81 0.95 -3.23 13.57
C TYR A 81 -0.35 -2.54 13.93
N PRO A 82 -0.55 -1.27 13.51
CA PRO A 82 -1.83 -0.58 13.68
C PRO A 82 -2.92 -1.26 12.87
N ALA A 83 -4.17 -0.87 13.08
CA ALA A 83 -5.25 -1.22 12.19
C ALA A 83 -4.98 -0.67 10.79
N ILE A 84 -5.14 -1.48 9.73
CA ILE A 84 -4.88 -1.06 8.36
C ILE A 84 -6.08 -1.41 7.47
N PHE A 85 -6.55 -0.43 6.71
CA PHE A 85 -7.53 -0.63 5.65
C PHE A 85 -6.92 -0.26 4.29
N ILE A 86 -6.92 -1.23 3.39
CA ILE A 86 -6.36 -1.10 2.04
C ILE A 86 -7.49 -1.05 1.02
N THR A 87 -7.42 -0.11 0.08
CA THR A 87 -8.29 -0.08 -1.10
C THR A 87 -7.47 -0.18 -2.38
N THR A 88 -7.93 -0.96 -3.37
CA THR A 88 -7.28 -1.12 -4.67
C THR A 88 -8.29 -1.45 -5.77
N GLY A 89 -7.91 -1.29 -7.03
CA GLY A 89 -8.69 -1.68 -8.20
C GLY A 89 -8.12 -2.93 -8.85
N TYR A 90 -8.98 -3.88 -9.24
CA TYR A 90 -8.55 -5.11 -9.90
C TYR A 90 -7.90 -4.86 -11.26
N HIS A 91 -8.39 -3.83 -11.99
CA HIS A 91 -7.88 -3.42 -13.30
C HIS A 91 -6.85 -2.29 -13.23
N ASP A 92 -6.21 -2.10 -12.09
CA ASP A 92 -5.15 -1.10 -11.96
C ASP A 92 -3.91 -1.53 -12.76
N SER A 93 -3.55 -0.69 -13.74
CA SER A 93 -2.40 -0.91 -14.63
C SER A 93 -1.11 -0.22 -14.16
N GLN A 94 -1.18 0.56 -13.10
CA GLN A 94 -0.04 1.32 -12.56
C GLN A 94 0.48 0.71 -11.27
N VAL A 95 -0.41 0.47 -10.30
CA VAL A 95 -0.13 -0.21 -9.05
C VAL A 95 -0.98 -1.48 -9.01
N GLN A 96 -0.41 -2.58 -9.38
CA GLN A 96 -1.10 -3.85 -9.54
C GLN A 96 -1.76 -4.31 -8.23
N TYR A 97 -3.01 -4.81 -8.30
CA TYR A 97 -3.79 -5.23 -7.14
C TYR A 97 -3.07 -6.29 -6.27
N PHE A 98 -2.18 -7.05 -6.86
CA PHE A 98 -1.45 -8.10 -6.13
C PHE A 98 -0.37 -7.53 -5.19
N GLU A 99 0.13 -6.33 -5.40
CA GLU A 99 1.06 -5.69 -4.47
C GLU A 99 0.45 -5.54 -3.07
N PRO A 100 -0.67 -4.80 -2.91
CA PRO A 100 -1.32 -4.71 -1.61
C PRO A 100 -1.86 -6.04 -1.10
N ALA A 101 -2.26 -6.96 -1.99
CA ALA A 101 -2.71 -8.29 -1.58
C ALA A 101 -1.57 -9.11 -0.95
N LYS A 102 -0.38 -9.08 -1.53
CA LYS A 102 0.83 -9.70 -0.96
C LYS A 102 1.22 -9.04 0.36
N TRP A 103 1.18 -7.70 0.39
CA TRP A 103 1.57 -6.95 1.59
C TRP A 103 0.66 -7.26 2.77
N ILE A 104 -0.67 -7.24 2.61
CA ILE A 104 -1.58 -7.55 3.70
C ILE A 104 -1.48 -9.02 4.14
N ALA A 105 -1.21 -9.94 3.22
CA ALA A 105 -0.97 -11.35 3.57
C ALA A 105 0.28 -11.49 4.44
N ARG A 106 1.36 -10.80 4.09
CA ARG A 106 2.61 -10.81 4.87
C ARG A 106 2.45 -10.14 6.23
N LEU A 107 1.71 -9.01 6.30
CA LEU A 107 1.37 -8.38 7.58
C LEU A 107 0.58 -9.32 8.50
N ARG A 108 -0.41 -10.06 7.95
CA ARG A 108 -1.20 -11.04 8.71
C ARG A 108 -0.37 -12.20 9.23
N ASP A 109 0.65 -12.62 8.48
CA ASP A 109 1.58 -13.67 8.87
C ASP A 109 2.55 -13.21 9.98
N ARG A 110 2.97 -11.96 9.94
CA ARG A 110 4.05 -11.45 10.78
C ARG A 110 3.60 -10.65 12.00
N ARG A 111 2.37 -10.14 12.01
CA ARG A 111 1.88 -9.36 13.15
C ARG A 111 1.79 -10.17 14.43
N THR A 112 2.08 -9.54 15.56
CA THR A 112 2.00 -10.13 16.89
C THR A 112 0.73 -9.75 17.65
N ASN A 113 -0.06 -8.81 17.11
CA ASN A 113 -1.35 -8.36 17.65
C ASN A 113 -2.55 -8.79 16.77
N ASN A 114 -3.77 -8.36 17.15
CA ASN A 114 -5.01 -8.70 16.44
C ASN A 114 -5.74 -7.48 15.87
N GLU A 115 -5.05 -6.36 15.67
CA GLU A 115 -5.65 -5.18 15.08
C GLU A 115 -6.23 -5.47 13.68
N PRO A 116 -7.34 -4.83 13.25
CA PRO A 116 -7.96 -5.08 11.96
C PRO A 116 -7.01 -4.86 10.78
N LEU A 117 -6.81 -5.88 9.94
CA LEU A 117 -6.11 -5.78 8.67
C LEU A 117 -7.10 -6.12 7.56
N LEU A 118 -7.65 -5.09 6.93
CA LEU A 118 -8.74 -5.19 5.96
C LEU A 118 -8.27 -4.78 4.56
N MET A 119 -8.85 -5.40 3.53
CA MET A 119 -8.61 -5.03 2.13
C MET A 119 -9.92 -5.06 1.36
N TYR A 120 -10.17 -4.00 0.60
CA TYR A 120 -11.22 -3.92 -0.40
C TYR A 120 -10.59 -3.80 -1.79
N CYS A 121 -10.90 -4.75 -2.67
CA CYS A 121 -10.52 -4.70 -4.07
C CYS A 121 -11.78 -4.42 -4.90
N ASN A 122 -11.81 -3.27 -5.57
CA ASN A 122 -12.89 -2.95 -6.50
C ASN A 122 -12.67 -3.72 -7.81
N MET A 123 -13.50 -4.73 -8.07
CA MET A 123 -13.35 -5.64 -9.22
C MET A 123 -13.63 -4.99 -10.57
N GLU A 124 -14.18 -3.77 -10.58
CA GLU A 124 -14.58 -3.03 -11.79
C GLU A 124 -13.76 -1.76 -12.01
N ALA A 125 -12.87 -1.42 -11.07
CA ALA A 125 -12.10 -0.19 -11.11
C ALA A 125 -10.63 -0.43 -11.47
N GLY A 126 -10.03 0.60 -12.11
CA GLY A 126 -8.60 0.75 -12.29
C GLY A 126 -7.99 1.71 -11.27
N HIS A 127 -6.85 2.32 -11.61
CA HIS A 127 -6.07 3.21 -10.74
C HIS A 127 -6.86 4.42 -10.18
N GLY A 128 -7.80 4.93 -10.94
CA GLY A 128 -8.64 6.07 -10.53
C GLY A 128 -9.75 5.75 -9.52
N GLY A 129 -9.93 4.47 -9.15
CA GLY A 129 -11.06 4.03 -8.31
C GLY A 129 -12.37 3.95 -9.10
N ALA A 130 -13.48 3.91 -8.36
CA ALA A 130 -14.80 3.79 -8.96
C ALA A 130 -15.17 4.98 -9.84
N SER A 131 -15.72 4.71 -11.03
CA SER A 131 -16.24 5.72 -11.93
C SER A 131 -17.57 6.28 -11.43
N GLY A 132 -17.74 7.60 -11.55
CA GLY A 132 -18.95 8.29 -11.14
C GLY A 132 -18.93 8.80 -9.69
N ARG A 133 -19.51 10.00 -9.50
CA ARG A 133 -19.45 10.74 -8.23
C ARG A 133 -19.96 9.92 -7.02
N PHE A 134 -21.08 9.24 -7.20
CA PHE A 134 -21.71 8.54 -6.08
C PHE A 134 -21.01 7.24 -5.73
N GLU A 135 -20.42 6.55 -6.69
CA GLU A 135 -19.65 5.33 -6.43
C GLU A 135 -18.33 5.65 -5.71
N ALA A 136 -17.66 6.73 -6.10
CA ALA A 136 -16.47 7.23 -5.39
C ALA A 136 -16.78 7.60 -3.92
N TYR A 137 -17.98 8.10 -3.63
CA TYR A 137 -18.40 8.38 -2.24
C TYR A 137 -18.56 7.13 -1.39
N LYS A 138 -18.91 5.98 -1.98
CA LYS A 138 -18.98 4.71 -1.24
C LYS A 138 -17.60 4.28 -0.75
N GLU A 139 -16.58 4.40 -1.58
CA GLU A 139 -15.19 4.11 -1.18
C GLU A 139 -14.74 5.05 -0.06
N THR A 140 -14.99 6.36 -0.23
CA THR A 140 -14.71 7.34 0.83
C THR A 140 -15.47 7.03 2.14
N ALA A 141 -16.73 6.61 2.04
CA ALA A 141 -17.53 6.25 3.22
C ALA A 141 -16.96 5.02 3.95
N MET A 142 -16.42 4.03 3.23
CA MET A 142 -15.73 2.88 3.85
C MET A 142 -14.48 3.32 4.62
N GLU A 143 -13.69 4.25 4.09
CA GLU A 143 -12.52 4.80 4.77
C GLU A 143 -12.92 5.50 6.09
N TYR A 144 -13.96 6.34 6.05
CA TYR A 144 -14.48 7.00 7.26
C TYR A 144 -15.05 5.98 8.26
N ALA A 145 -15.82 5.00 7.79
CA ALA A 145 -16.38 3.96 8.64
C ALA A 145 -15.28 3.17 9.36
N PHE A 146 -14.20 2.86 8.66
CA PHE A 146 -13.02 2.23 9.25
C PHE A 146 -12.45 3.09 10.39
N PHE A 147 -12.17 4.37 10.17
CA PHE A 147 -11.64 5.23 11.22
C PHE A 147 -12.61 5.39 12.41
N VAL A 148 -13.90 5.55 12.13
CA VAL A 148 -14.91 5.65 13.20
C VAL A 148 -14.94 4.37 14.05
N SER A 149 -14.81 3.20 13.43
CA SER A 149 -14.80 1.91 14.16
C SER A 149 -13.59 1.74 15.10
N LEU A 150 -12.58 2.57 14.99
CA LEU A 150 -11.39 2.54 15.85
C LEU A 150 -11.48 3.55 17.03
N LEU A 151 -12.54 4.35 17.10
CA LEU A 151 -12.70 5.36 18.15
C LEU A 151 -13.35 4.81 19.43
N ASP A 152 -13.97 3.63 19.34
CA ASP A 152 -14.56 2.90 20.46
C ASP A 152 -13.50 2.02 21.13
#